data_0dca70a061036cb8d5c0afe06d56bc39
#
_entry.id   0dca70a061036cb8d5c0afe06d56bc39
#
_cell.length_a   1.000
_cell.length_b   1.000
_cell.length_c   1.000
_cell.angle_alpha   90.00
_cell.angle_beta   90.00
_cell.angle_gamma   90.00
#
_symmetry.space_group_name_H-M   'P 1'
#
loop_
_entity.id
_entity.type
_entity.pdbx_description
1 polymer ?
#
loop_
_entity_poly.entity_id
_entity_poly.type
_entity_poly.pdbx_seq_one_letter_code
_entity_poly.pdbx_strand_id
1 'polypeptide(L)' 'MLREADRHLERVIFRAIQDAKLAGQDEMFQNDVAARTVRWIRPEMTASEALTAVESVRHKRLQDA' A
#
# COMPACT_ATOMS: atom_id res chain seq x y z
N MET A 1 -7.78 -12.55 11.17
CA MET A 1 -7.59 -11.38 12.05
C MET A 1 -6.22 -10.77 11.80
N LEU A 2 -6.18 -9.47 11.53
CA LEU A 2 -4.93 -8.79 11.23
C LEU A 2 -4.13 -8.54 12.50
N ARG A 3 -2.82 -8.80 12.41
CA ARG A 3 -1.91 -8.48 13.50
C ARG A 3 -1.71 -6.97 13.56
N GLU A 4 -1.28 -6.46 14.71
CA GLU A 4 -1.00 -5.03 14.87
C GLU A 4 0.00 -4.52 13.84
N ALA A 5 1.04 -5.31 13.56
CA ALA A 5 2.03 -4.95 12.53
C ALA A 5 1.39 -4.82 11.15
N ASP A 6 0.41 -5.68 10.84
CA ASP A 6 -0.30 -5.63 9.55
C ASP A 6 -1.19 -4.40 9.46
N ARG A 7 -1.80 -3.99 10.57
CA ARG A 7 -2.61 -2.76 10.59
C ARG A 7 -1.75 -1.53 10.37
N HIS A 8 -0.56 -1.51 10.96
CA HIS A 8 0.37 -0.41 10.76
C HIS A 8 0.79 -0.34 9.28
N LEU A 9 1.12 -1.48 8.70
CA LEU A 9 1.50 -1.56 7.30
C LEU A 9 0.35 -1.10 6.41
N GLU A 10 -0.87 -1.50 6.72
CA GLU A 10 -2.06 -1.10 5.98
C GLU A 10 -2.22 0.43 5.98
N ARG A 11 -2.03 1.06 7.13
CA ARG A 11 -2.12 2.52 7.25
C ARG A 11 -1.05 3.21 6.42
N VAL A 12 0.17 2.68 6.45
CA VAL A 12 1.28 3.24 5.68
C VAL A 12 0.99 3.14 4.18
N ILE A 13 0.50 2.00 3.73
CA ILE A 13 0.14 1.78 2.33
C ILE A 13 -0.95 2.78 1.92
N PHE A 14 -2.00 2.87 2.71
CA PHE A 14 -3.12 3.76 2.41
C PHE A 14 -2.66 5.21 2.31
N ARG A 15 -1.83 5.65 3.24
CA ARG A 15 -1.30 7.00 3.24
C ARG A 15 -0.43 7.26 2.02
N ALA A 16 0.41 6.31 1.63
CA ALA A 16 1.25 6.45 0.44
C ALA A 16 0.39 6.61 -0.81
N ILE A 17 -0.69 5.84 -0.91
CA ILE A 17 -1.65 5.94 -2.02
C ILE A 17 -2.29 7.32 -2.04
N GLN A 18 -2.75 7.79 -0.88
CA GLN A 18 -3.40 9.09 -0.76
C GLN A 18 -2.46 10.24 -1.15
N ASP A 19 -1.22 10.19 -0.67
CA ASP A 19 -0.24 11.22 -0.98
C ASP A 19 0.05 11.28 -2.47
N ALA A 20 0.21 10.13 -3.11
CA ALA A 20 0.45 10.07 -4.55
C ALA A 20 -0.77 10.57 -5.33
N LYS A 21 -1.97 10.22 -4.87
CA LYS A 21 -3.21 10.66 -5.49
C LYS A 21 -3.35 12.19 -5.41
N LEU A 22 -3.05 12.77 -4.26
CA LEU A 22 -3.10 14.22 -4.07
C LEU A 22 -2.07 14.94 -4.93
N ALA A 23 -0.96 14.27 -5.24
CA ALA A 23 0.06 14.81 -6.13
C ALA A 23 -0.31 14.67 -7.61
N GLY A 24 -1.48 14.15 -7.92
CA GLY A 24 -1.95 14.00 -9.28
C GLY A 24 -1.41 12.81 -10.05
N GLN A 25 -0.85 11.83 -9.33
CA GLN A 25 -0.27 10.64 -9.96
C GLN A 25 -1.36 9.62 -10.31
N ASP A 26 -1.15 8.88 -11.40
CA ASP A 26 -2.09 7.86 -11.82
C ASP A 26 -2.04 6.62 -10.90
N GLU A 27 -2.99 5.70 -11.11
CA GLU A 27 -3.13 4.54 -10.26
C GLU A 27 -1.88 3.65 -10.26
N MET A 28 -1.28 3.45 -11.42
CA MET A 28 -0.08 2.62 -11.53
C MET A 28 1.07 3.22 -10.71
N PHE A 29 1.25 4.53 -10.80
CA PHE A 29 2.28 5.22 -10.04
C PHE A 29 1.98 5.17 -8.54
N GLN A 30 0.71 5.34 -8.16
CA GLN A 30 0.28 5.25 -6.77
C GLN A 30 0.66 3.88 -6.20
N ASN A 31 0.38 2.81 -6.94
CA ASN A 31 0.68 1.46 -6.49
C ASN A 31 2.20 1.24 -6.40
N ASP A 32 2.96 1.78 -7.34
CA ASP A 32 4.42 1.64 -7.32
C ASP A 32 5.04 2.34 -6.11
N VAL A 33 4.60 3.55 -5.82
CA VAL A 33 5.09 4.31 -4.67
C VAL A 33 4.75 3.59 -3.37
N ALA A 34 3.52 3.09 -3.27
CA ALA A 34 3.08 2.36 -2.08
C ALA A 34 3.89 1.07 -1.90
N ALA A 35 4.14 0.34 -2.99
CA ALA A 35 4.92 -0.89 -2.93
C ALA A 35 6.37 -0.62 -2.49
N ARG A 36 6.96 0.46 -2.97
CA ARG A 36 8.31 0.86 -2.54
C ARG A 36 8.33 1.17 -1.05
N THR A 37 7.30 1.84 -0.56
CA THR A 37 7.17 2.16 0.86
C THR A 37 7.07 0.88 1.69
N VAL A 38 6.31 -0.10 1.22
CA VAL A 38 6.20 -1.41 1.88
C VAL A 38 7.57 -2.07 1.97
N ARG A 39 8.32 -2.08 0.88
CA ARG A 39 9.64 -2.72 0.86
C ARG A 39 10.65 -1.98 1.73
N TRP A 40 10.47 -0.70 1.90
CA TRP A 40 11.30 0.07 2.82
C TRP A 40 11.10 -0.39 4.26
N ILE A 41 9.85 -0.67 4.64
CA ILE A 41 9.49 -1.12 5.98
C ILE A 41 9.77 -2.61 6.16
N ARG A 42 9.50 -3.39 5.11
CA ARG A 42 9.66 -4.86 5.10
C ARG A 42 10.60 -5.27 3.97
N PRO A 43 11.92 -5.08 4.15
CA PRO A 43 12.87 -5.36 3.06
C PRO A 43 12.92 -6.82 2.63
N GLU A 44 12.40 -7.73 3.44
CA GLU A 44 12.32 -9.16 3.10
C GLU A 44 11.25 -9.46 2.06
N MET A 45 10.31 -8.54 1.84
CA MET A 45 9.26 -8.76 0.86
C MET A 45 9.78 -8.52 -0.56
N THR A 46 9.32 -9.37 -1.48
CA THR A 46 9.62 -9.17 -2.91
C THR A 46 8.74 -8.06 -3.46
N ALA A 47 9.11 -7.55 -4.64
CA ALA A 47 8.30 -6.54 -5.33
C ALA A 47 6.88 -7.05 -5.58
N SER A 48 6.76 -8.31 -5.96
CA SER A 48 5.46 -8.95 -6.22
C SER A 48 4.62 -9.02 -4.95
N GLU A 49 5.22 -9.42 -3.84
CA GLU A 49 4.52 -9.48 -2.56
C GLU A 49 4.06 -8.10 -2.11
N ALA A 50 4.92 -7.09 -2.29
CA ALA A 50 4.58 -5.72 -1.93
C ALA A 50 3.41 -5.20 -2.75
N LEU A 51 3.40 -5.46 -4.06
CA LEU A 51 2.29 -5.06 -4.92
C LEU A 51 1.00 -5.77 -4.53
N THR A 52 1.07 -7.05 -4.19
CA THR A 52 -0.10 -7.80 -3.74
C THR A 52 -0.67 -7.17 -2.46
N ALA A 53 0.20 -6.78 -1.54
CA ALA A 53 -0.24 -6.13 -0.30
C ALA A 53 -0.93 -4.79 -0.60
N VAL A 54 -0.37 -4.00 -1.52
CA VAL A 54 -0.94 -2.71 -1.92
C VAL A 54 -2.32 -2.90 -2.54
N GLU A 55 -2.44 -3.84 -3.46
CA GLU A 55 -3.72 -4.13 -4.12
C GLU A 55 -4.77 -4.61 -3.13
N SER A 56 -4.37 -5.42 -2.16
CA SER A 56 -5.25 -5.90 -1.12
C SER A 56 -5.82 -4.75 -0.28
N VAL A 57 -4.96 -3.82 0.12
CA VAL A 57 -5.37 -2.66 0.91
C VAL A 57 -6.29 -1.76 0.09
N ARG A 58 -5.94 -1.50 -1.16
CA ARG A 58 -6.75 -0.66 -2.06
C ARG A 58 -8.13 -1.26 -2.23
N HIS A 59 -8.20 -2.56 -2.49
CA HIS A 59 -9.48 -3.26 -2.69
C HIS A 59 -10.35 -3.20 -1.43
N LYS A 60 -9.75 -3.48 -0.29
CA LYS A 60 -10.44 -3.47 1.00
C LYS A 60 -11.02 -2.09 1.32
N ARG A 61 -10.22 -1.03 1.11
CA ARG A 61 -10.66 0.33 1.41
C ARG A 61 -11.77 0.80 0.48
N LEU A 62 -11.71 0.38 -0.79
CA LEU A 62 -12.75 0.73 -1.75
C LEU A 62 -14.08 0.06 -1.41
N GLN A 63 -14.02 -1.17 -0.89
CA GLN A 63 -15.23 -1.89 -0.50
C GLN A 63 -15.87 -1.32 0.76
N ASP A 64 -15.05 -0.76 1.65
CA ASP A 64 -15.53 -0.17 2.89
C ASP A 64 -16.07 1.25 2.71
N ALA A 65 -15.88 1.83 1.57
CA ALA A 65 -16.30 3.22 1.30
C ALA A 65 -17.80 3.33 1.03
#